data_143189248df011d16c131a8c9160690d
#
_entry.id   143189248df011d16c131a8c9160690d
#
_cell.length_a   1.000
_cell.length_b   1.000
_cell.length_c   1.000
_cell.angle_alpha   90.00
_cell.angle_beta   90.00
_cell.angle_gamma   90.00
#
_symmetry.space_group_name_H-M   'P 1'
#
loop_
_entity.id
_entity.type
_entity.pdbx_description
1 polymer ?
#
loop_
_entity_poly.entity_id
_entity_poly.type
_entity_poly.pdbx_seq_one_letter_code
_entity_poly.pdbx_strand_id
1 'polypeptide(L)'
;IKNVLGKTQAEVKEKLKKALEECQGLDVSRSEEYTVATWLRTWYELYAKPNVRTATANRYKLIIETYTIPRIGNIKLKKLTTRHLQKLYKELLESGRIHVGKNQDKGLSTTTVHSVHLMLHCALDRAVKERLILRNPCGDCIVPKPRKPEMKILPPEHMKAYLNAAEASGLLPMFYLELVSGLRKGELVALRWDDLDIQQRTISASKQYVRNPDGSLELTQPKTENSVRLVSIPQTAVDLLIQEHS
;
A
#
# COMPACT_ATOMS: atom_id res chain seq x y z
N ILE A 1 -9.42 1.41 35.61
CA ILE A 1 -10.26 0.70 36.61
C ILE A 1 -11.67 0.64 36.05
N LYS A 2 -12.22 -0.59 35.82
CA LYS A 2 -13.62 -0.79 35.40
C LYS A 2 -14.42 -0.93 36.68
N ASN A 3 -15.28 0.03 37.00
CA ASN A 3 -16.20 -0.12 38.14
C ASN A 3 -17.34 -1.05 37.72
N VAL A 4 -17.59 -2.06 38.51
CA VAL A 4 -18.68 -3.01 38.31
C VAL A 4 -19.76 -2.71 39.34
N LEU A 5 -20.93 -2.27 38.84
CA LEU A 5 -22.07 -1.93 39.68
C LEU A 5 -23.23 -2.93 39.38
N GLY A 6 -23.92 -3.37 40.41
CA GLY A 6 -25.09 -4.24 40.30
C GLY A 6 -26.05 -4.01 41.48
N LYS A 7 -27.31 -4.38 41.30
CA LYS A 7 -28.36 -4.21 42.32
C LYS A 7 -28.28 -5.30 43.44
N THR A 8 -27.61 -6.41 43.15
CA THR A 8 -27.41 -7.49 44.13
C THR A 8 -25.94 -7.94 44.14
N GLN A 9 -25.51 -8.52 45.25
CA GLN A 9 -24.17 -9.05 45.41
C GLN A 9 -23.84 -10.18 44.44
N ALA A 10 -24.84 -10.99 44.06
CA ALA A 10 -24.73 -12.04 43.06
C ALA A 10 -24.46 -11.44 41.65
N GLU A 11 -25.20 -10.41 41.27
CA GLU A 11 -25.05 -9.71 39.98
C GLU A 11 -23.67 -9.02 39.87
N VAL A 12 -23.20 -8.41 40.95
CA VAL A 12 -21.84 -7.81 41.00
C VAL A 12 -20.76 -8.88 40.85
N LYS A 13 -20.95 -10.04 41.51
CA LYS A 13 -19.99 -11.14 41.44
C LYS A 13 -19.93 -11.77 40.05
N GLU A 14 -21.06 -11.92 39.37
CA GLU A 14 -21.13 -12.43 37.99
C GLU A 14 -20.53 -11.44 36.99
N LYS A 15 -20.85 -10.18 37.10
CA LYS A 15 -20.26 -9.11 36.28
C LYS A 15 -18.75 -8.93 36.52
N LEU A 16 -18.31 -9.09 37.77
CA LEU A 16 -16.90 -9.07 38.10
C LEU A 16 -16.15 -10.28 37.52
N LYS A 17 -16.76 -11.47 37.58
CA LYS A 17 -16.21 -12.69 36.99
C LYS A 17 -16.08 -12.54 35.47
N LYS A 18 -17.12 -12.07 34.79
CA LYS A 18 -17.06 -11.74 33.35
C LYS A 18 -15.98 -10.70 33.02
N ALA A 19 -15.90 -9.63 33.81
CA ALA A 19 -14.89 -8.59 33.60
C ALA A 19 -13.46 -9.11 33.83
N LEU A 20 -13.26 -10.00 34.82
CA LEU A 20 -11.98 -10.66 35.05
C LEU A 20 -11.61 -11.65 33.93
N GLU A 21 -12.58 -12.44 33.44
CA GLU A 21 -12.38 -13.33 32.30
C GLU A 21 -12.03 -12.56 31.02
N GLU A 22 -12.69 -11.43 30.79
CA GLU A 22 -12.33 -10.50 29.69
C GLU A 22 -10.92 -9.91 29.87
N CYS A 23 -10.48 -9.64 31.10
CA CYS A 23 -9.15 -9.09 31.38
C CYS A 23 -8.03 -10.15 31.46
N GLN A 24 -8.33 -11.43 31.71
CA GLN A 24 -7.33 -12.50 31.80
C GLN A 24 -6.55 -12.74 30.50
N GLY A 25 -7.03 -12.18 29.38
CA GLY A 25 -6.33 -12.24 28.09
C GLY A 25 -5.38 -11.08 27.83
N LEU A 26 -5.35 -10.02 28.67
CA LEU A 26 -4.50 -8.85 28.47
C LEU A 26 -3.21 -8.91 29.31
N ASP A 27 -2.10 -8.56 28.68
CA ASP A 27 -0.88 -8.19 29.40
C ASP A 27 -1.03 -6.74 29.90
N VAL A 28 -1.63 -6.57 31.07
CA VAL A 28 -2.02 -5.28 31.64
C VAL A 28 -0.80 -4.37 31.84
N SER A 29 0.36 -4.90 32.18
CA SER A 29 1.58 -4.13 32.41
C SER A 29 2.06 -3.48 31.10
N ARG A 30 2.07 -4.22 29.99
CA ARG A 30 2.50 -3.76 28.67
C ARG A 30 1.44 -2.92 27.95
N SER A 31 0.16 -3.21 28.16
CA SER A 31 -0.93 -2.49 27.48
C SER A 31 -1.09 -1.03 27.91
N GLU A 32 -0.58 -0.67 29.10
CA GLU A 32 -0.58 0.72 29.61
C GLU A 32 0.51 1.59 28.98
N GLU A 33 1.58 1.01 28.49
CA GLU A 33 2.74 1.71 27.95
C GLU A 33 2.51 2.28 26.55
N TYR A 34 1.64 1.62 25.75
CA TYR A 34 1.49 2.00 24.36
C TYR A 34 0.42 3.06 24.11
N THR A 35 0.84 4.09 23.35
CA THR A 35 -0.08 4.91 22.54
C THR A 35 -0.23 4.30 21.15
N VAL A 36 -1.20 4.78 20.36
CA VAL A 36 -1.31 4.39 18.95
C VAL A 36 -0.01 4.69 18.20
N ALA A 37 0.61 5.85 18.44
CA ALA A 37 1.87 6.22 17.79
C ALA A 37 3.01 5.26 18.12
N THR A 38 3.24 5.00 19.41
CA THR A 38 4.34 4.12 19.83
C THR A 38 4.11 2.69 19.35
N TRP A 39 2.87 2.18 19.40
CA TRP A 39 2.56 0.86 18.88
C TRP A 39 2.78 0.75 17.38
N LEU A 40 2.29 1.68 16.57
CA LEU A 40 2.43 1.64 15.12
C LEU A 40 3.90 1.67 14.67
N ARG A 41 4.75 2.47 15.34
CA ARG A 41 6.20 2.48 15.08
C ARG A 41 6.85 1.16 15.47
N THR A 42 6.52 0.60 16.63
CA THR A 42 7.01 -0.71 17.07
C THR A 42 6.57 -1.80 16.09
N TRP A 43 5.29 -1.82 15.70
CA TRP A 43 4.78 -2.77 14.73
C TRP A 43 5.48 -2.63 13.38
N TYR A 44 5.70 -1.40 12.92
CA TYR A 44 6.38 -1.16 11.66
C TYR A 44 7.82 -1.72 11.66
N GLU A 45 8.61 -1.40 12.66
CA GLU A 45 10.02 -1.82 12.69
C GLU A 45 10.19 -3.32 12.96
N LEU A 46 9.40 -3.90 13.86
CA LEU A 46 9.57 -5.30 14.26
C LEU A 46 8.83 -6.30 13.36
N TYR A 47 7.65 -5.93 12.84
CA TYR A 47 6.78 -6.90 12.17
C TYR A 47 6.55 -6.59 10.69
N ALA A 48 6.38 -5.33 10.31
CA ALA A 48 6.03 -5.01 8.94
C ALA A 48 7.26 -4.90 8.04
N LYS A 49 8.20 -4.03 8.36
CA LYS A 49 9.36 -3.71 7.54
C LYS A 49 10.22 -4.93 7.16
N PRO A 50 10.51 -5.89 8.06
CA PRO A 50 11.29 -7.08 7.70
C PRO A 50 10.54 -8.06 6.76
N ASN A 51 9.20 -8.00 6.74
CA ASN A 51 8.36 -9.00 6.06
C ASN A 51 7.67 -8.48 4.81
N VAL A 52 7.91 -7.21 4.41
CA VAL A 52 7.31 -6.63 3.21
C VAL A 52 8.40 -6.04 2.31
N ARG A 53 8.08 -5.89 1.02
CA ARG A 53 8.97 -5.22 0.07
C ARG A 53 9.16 -3.75 0.43
N THR A 54 10.32 -3.18 0.08
CA THR A 54 10.71 -1.78 0.33
C THR A 54 9.60 -0.77 -0.03
N ALA A 55 8.97 -0.92 -1.20
CA ALA A 55 7.87 -0.04 -1.62
C ALA A 55 6.65 -0.10 -0.69
N THR A 56 6.32 -1.28 -0.15
CA THR A 56 5.22 -1.45 0.81
C THR A 56 5.60 -0.89 2.17
N ALA A 57 6.83 -1.13 2.63
CA ALA A 57 7.37 -0.57 3.87
C ALA A 57 7.32 0.96 3.84
N ASN A 58 7.80 1.58 2.76
CA ASN A 58 7.76 3.03 2.56
C ASN A 58 6.33 3.57 2.58
N ARG A 59 5.38 2.87 1.96
CA ARG A 59 3.96 3.23 2.01
C ARG A 59 3.39 3.13 3.42
N TYR A 60 3.73 2.10 4.18
CA TYR A 60 3.29 1.96 5.57
C TYR A 60 3.86 3.09 6.43
N LYS A 61 5.15 3.40 6.28
CA LYS A 61 5.79 4.53 7.00
C LYS A 61 5.08 5.85 6.69
N LEU A 62 4.79 6.13 5.42
CA LEU A 62 4.03 7.31 5.02
C LEU A 62 2.65 7.35 5.69
N ILE A 63 1.89 6.26 5.65
CA ILE A 63 0.56 6.17 6.26
C ILE A 63 0.64 6.42 7.77
N ILE A 64 1.60 5.83 8.45
CA ILE A 64 1.79 5.96 9.88
C ILE A 64 2.11 7.40 10.25
N GLU A 65 3.19 7.95 9.69
CA GLU A 65 3.73 9.24 10.15
C GLU A 65 2.89 10.42 9.66
N THR A 66 2.31 10.33 8.45
CA THR A 66 1.63 11.47 7.84
C THR A 66 0.13 11.49 8.08
N TYR A 67 -0.50 10.32 7.99
CA TYR A 67 -1.98 10.28 8.03
C TYR A 67 -2.52 9.86 9.39
N THR A 68 -1.83 8.96 10.10
CA THR A 68 -2.38 8.34 11.30
C THR A 68 -1.93 9.04 12.58
N ILE A 69 -0.63 9.15 12.80
CA ILE A 69 -0.07 9.69 14.05
C ILE A 69 -0.53 11.12 14.36
N PRO A 70 -0.56 12.07 13.40
CA PRO A 70 -0.99 13.43 13.69
C PRO A 70 -2.43 13.55 14.18
N ARG A 71 -3.28 12.54 13.90
CA ARG A 71 -4.73 12.57 14.19
C ARG A 71 -5.12 11.74 15.40
N ILE A 72 -4.55 10.54 15.54
CA ILE A 72 -4.94 9.61 16.60
C ILE A 72 -3.75 9.06 17.40
N GLY A 73 -2.51 9.50 17.10
CA GLY A 73 -1.30 8.95 17.69
C GLY A 73 -1.21 9.06 19.22
N ASN A 74 -1.77 10.12 19.81
CA ASN A 74 -1.75 10.37 21.25
C ASN A 74 -2.76 9.52 22.05
N ILE A 75 -3.68 8.82 21.37
CA ILE A 75 -4.67 7.98 22.03
C ILE A 75 -3.97 6.77 22.64
N LYS A 76 -4.24 6.45 23.90
CA LYS A 76 -3.78 5.19 24.51
C LYS A 76 -4.35 4.02 23.72
N LEU A 77 -3.50 3.04 23.35
CA LEU A 77 -3.88 1.93 22.46
C LEU A 77 -5.14 1.19 22.97
N LYS A 78 -5.22 0.90 24.26
CA LYS A 78 -6.38 0.27 24.91
C LYS A 78 -7.67 1.13 24.88
N LYS A 79 -7.56 2.43 24.66
CA LYS A 79 -8.71 3.36 24.55
C LYS A 79 -9.10 3.64 23.10
N LEU A 80 -8.41 3.08 22.13
CA LEU A 80 -8.74 3.21 20.72
C LEU A 80 -10.07 2.51 20.43
N THR A 81 -10.98 3.21 19.80
CA THR A 81 -12.33 2.71 19.46
C THR A 81 -12.60 2.79 17.97
N THR A 82 -13.57 2.04 17.48
CA THR A 82 -14.11 2.13 16.12
C THR A 82 -14.52 3.56 15.75
N ARG A 83 -15.08 4.32 16.71
CA ARG A 83 -15.46 5.73 16.50
C ARG A 83 -14.26 6.62 16.19
N HIS A 84 -13.11 6.42 16.83
CA HIS A 84 -11.89 7.17 16.53
C HIS A 84 -11.41 6.90 15.10
N LEU A 85 -11.44 5.63 14.68
CA LEU A 85 -11.05 5.23 13.33
C LEU A 85 -12.03 5.77 12.28
N GLN A 86 -13.33 5.71 12.56
CA GLN A 86 -14.35 6.24 11.66
C GLN A 86 -14.21 7.75 11.46
N LYS A 87 -13.87 8.50 12.53
CA LYS A 87 -13.57 9.93 12.47
C LYS A 87 -12.31 10.18 11.63
N LEU A 88 -11.25 9.40 11.85
CA LEU A 88 -10.03 9.46 11.05
C LEU A 88 -10.32 9.29 9.55
N TYR A 89 -11.11 8.28 9.16
CA TYR A 89 -11.42 8.05 7.75
C TYR A 89 -12.21 9.21 7.14
N LYS A 90 -13.16 9.76 7.88
CA LYS A 90 -13.92 10.95 7.45
C LYS A 90 -12.99 12.15 7.24
N GLU A 91 -12.14 12.47 8.18
CA GLU A 91 -11.18 13.58 8.09
C GLU A 91 -10.21 13.39 6.91
N LEU A 92 -9.74 12.17 6.66
CA LEU A 92 -8.85 11.87 5.53
C LEU A 92 -9.56 12.07 4.19
N LEU A 93 -10.85 11.73 4.09
CA LEU A 93 -11.64 11.96 2.87
C LEU A 93 -11.92 13.45 2.63
N GLU A 94 -12.03 14.26 3.67
CA GLU A 94 -12.36 15.69 3.55
C GLU A 94 -11.11 16.57 3.37
N SER A 95 -10.01 16.25 4.07
CA SER A 95 -8.84 17.14 4.18
C SER A 95 -7.51 16.40 4.36
N GLY A 96 -7.40 15.18 3.85
CA GLY A 96 -6.21 14.34 4.08
C GLY A 96 -5.00 14.67 3.21
N ARG A 97 -5.10 15.47 2.13
CA ARG A 97 -3.98 15.79 1.25
C ARG A 97 -3.02 16.79 1.89
N ILE A 98 -1.72 16.52 1.77
CA ILE A 98 -0.65 17.40 2.28
C ILE A 98 -0.35 18.52 1.29
N HIS A 99 -0.30 18.20 0.00
CA HIS A 99 -0.07 19.15 -1.08
C HIS A 99 -1.34 19.21 -1.95
N VAL A 100 -2.00 20.36 -1.91
CA VAL A 100 -3.22 20.60 -2.69
C VAL A 100 -2.87 21.57 -3.82
N GLY A 101 -2.96 21.10 -5.07
CA GLY A 101 -2.86 21.97 -6.24
C GLY A 101 -4.07 22.90 -6.36
N LYS A 102 -3.94 24.00 -7.11
CA LYS A 102 -4.95 25.08 -7.21
C LYS A 102 -6.39 24.58 -7.54
N ASN A 103 -6.53 23.45 -8.23
CA ASN A 103 -7.82 22.89 -8.66
C ASN A 103 -8.02 21.45 -8.17
N GLN A 104 -7.46 21.09 -7.03
CA GLN A 104 -7.56 19.71 -6.49
C GLN A 104 -8.36 19.66 -5.20
N ASP A 105 -9.12 18.57 -5.03
CA ASP A 105 -9.81 18.27 -3.77
C ASP A 105 -8.79 18.14 -2.63
N LYS A 106 -9.16 18.64 -1.46
CA LYS A 106 -8.34 18.54 -0.23
C LYS A 106 -8.35 17.14 0.36
N GLY A 107 -9.32 16.31 0.01
CA GLY A 107 -9.49 14.95 0.51
C GLY A 107 -8.61 13.91 -0.18
N LEU A 108 -8.35 12.81 0.51
CA LEU A 108 -7.74 11.63 -0.09
C LEU A 108 -8.78 10.81 -0.86
N SER A 109 -8.32 10.04 -1.86
CA SER A 109 -9.18 9.09 -2.55
C SER A 109 -9.66 7.97 -1.62
N THR A 110 -10.83 7.41 -1.91
CA THR A 110 -11.38 6.24 -1.20
C THR A 110 -10.39 5.06 -1.20
N THR A 111 -9.64 4.87 -2.29
CA THR A 111 -8.58 3.85 -2.39
C THR A 111 -7.45 4.08 -1.40
N THR A 112 -7.04 5.34 -1.19
CA THR A 112 -6.00 5.67 -0.22
C THR A 112 -6.49 5.44 1.20
N VAL A 113 -7.70 5.90 1.54
CA VAL A 113 -8.30 5.69 2.87
C VAL A 113 -8.51 4.19 3.15
N HIS A 114 -8.91 3.41 2.14
CA HIS A 114 -8.99 1.95 2.26
C HIS A 114 -7.62 1.33 2.57
N SER A 115 -6.55 1.84 1.96
CA SER A 115 -5.19 1.35 2.27
C SER A 115 -4.73 1.72 3.68
N VAL A 116 -5.15 2.88 4.20
CA VAL A 116 -4.93 3.26 5.62
C VAL A 116 -5.64 2.27 6.53
N HIS A 117 -6.90 1.95 6.23
CA HIS A 117 -7.66 0.95 6.99
C HIS A 117 -6.98 -0.43 7.00
N LEU A 118 -6.57 -0.93 5.84
CA LEU A 118 -5.90 -2.25 5.76
C LEU A 118 -4.61 -2.30 6.59
N MET A 119 -3.77 -1.26 6.53
CA MET A 119 -2.56 -1.17 7.33
C MET A 119 -2.88 -1.15 8.82
N LEU A 120 -3.85 -0.31 9.25
CA LEU A 120 -4.28 -0.24 10.65
C LEU A 120 -4.86 -1.56 11.12
N HIS A 121 -5.65 -2.23 10.28
CA HIS A 121 -6.21 -3.55 10.60
C HIS A 121 -5.10 -4.56 10.89
N CYS A 122 -4.08 -4.66 10.02
CA CYS A 122 -2.94 -5.54 10.23
C CYS A 122 -2.17 -5.22 11.52
N ALA A 123 -1.91 -3.92 11.79
CA ALA A 123 -1.19 -3.49 12.97
C ALA A 123 -1.95 -3.77 14.29
N LEU A 124 -3.28 -3.57 14.26
CA LEU A 124 -4.13 -3.79 15.43
C LEU A 124 -4.45 -5.27 15.64
N ASP A 125 -4.52 -6.08 14.58
CA ASP A 125 -4.59 -7.55 14.72
C ASP A 125 -3.33 -8.10 15.41
N ARG A 126 -2.16 -7.52 15.08
CA ARG A 126 -0.95 -7.87 15.80
C ARG A 126 -1.02 -7.47 17.28
N ALA A 127 -1.57 -6.30 17.59
CA ALA A 127 -1.77 -5.86 18.98
C ALA A 127 -2.71 -6.81 19.77
N VAL A 128 -3.72 -7.39 19.12
CA VAL A 128 -4.57 -8.42 19.72
C VAL A 128 -3.75 -9.68 20.00
N LYS A 129 -2.93 -10.14 19.05
CA LYS A 129 -2.05 -11.31 19.23
C LYS A 129 -1.01 -11.11 20.33
N GLU A 130 -0.53 -9.87 20.50
CA GLU A 130 0.37 -9.48 21.60
C GLU A 130 -0.37 -9.25 22.93
N ARG A 131 -1.68 -9.44 22.96
CA ARG A 131 -2.54 -9.23 24.16
C ARG A 131 -2.51 -7.78 24.70
N LEU A 132 -2.21 -6.79 23.84
CA LEU A 132 -2.23 -5.38 24.18
C LEU A 132 -3.63 -4.79 24.16
N ILE A 133 -4.51 -5.34 23.31
CA ILE A 133 -5.94 -5.02 23.22
C ILE A 133 -6.75 -6.29 23.08
N LEU A 134 -7.99 -6.28 23.55
CA LEU A 134 -8.88 -7.46 23.53
C LEU A 134 -9.42 -7.78 22.15
N ARG A 135 -9.71 -6.74 21.36
CA ARG A 135 -10.29 -6.87 20.01
C ARG A 135 -9.78 -5.77 19.10
N ASN A 136 -9.77 -6.06 17.81
CA ASN A 136 -9.40 -5.10 16.81
C ASN A 136 -10.57 -4.14 16.52
N PRO A 137 -10.45 -2.82 16.81
CA PRO A 137 -11.53 -1.87 16.55
C PRO A 137 -11.75 -1.57 15.06
N CYS A 138 -10.85 -2.01 14.16
CA CYS A 138 -11.02 -1.89 12.71
C CYS A 138 -12.12 -2.81 12.18
N GLY A 139 -12.35 -3.96 12.81
CA GLY A 139 -13.31 -4.98 12.32
C GLY A 139 -14.75 -4.44 12.18
N ASP A 140 -15.13 -3.50 13.05
CA ASP A 140 -16.46 -2.90 13.06
C ASP A 140 -16.55 -1.58 12.27
N CYS A 141 -15.48 -1.19 11.52
CA CYS A 141 -15.47 0.05 10.77
C CYS A 141 -16.22 -0.07 9.43
N ILE A 142 -16.97 0.96 9.09
CA ILE A 142 -17.50 1.14 7.74
C ILE A 142 -16.42 1.80 6.90
N VAL A 143 -15.86 1.05 5.96
CA VAL A 143 -14.74 1.49 5.14
C VAL A 143 -15.22 1.97 3.78
N PRO A 144 -14.74 3.13 3.27
CA PRO A 144 -15.06 3.59 1.94
C PRO A 144 -14.65 2.55 0.88
N LYS A 145 -15.57 2.19 0.00
CA LYS A 145 -15.28 1.26 -1.10
C LYS A 145 -14.37 1.95 -2.13
N PRO A 146 -13.26 1.33 -2.53
CA PRO A 146 -12.41 1.85 -3.60
C PRO A 146 -13.23 1.98 -4.89
N ARG A 147 -13.19 3.16 -5.51
CA ARG A 147 -13.72 3.32 -6.88
C ARG A 147 -12.66 2.81 -7.85
N LYS A 148 -13.03 1.87 -8.70
CA LYS A 148 -12.20 1.46 -9.84
C LYS A 148 -12.49 2.47 -10.96
N PRO A 149 -11.53 3.32 -11.37
CA PRO A 149 -11.72 4.15 -12.55
C PRO A 149 -11.81 3.25 -13.78
N GLU A 150 -12.59 3.66 -14.75
CA GLU A 150 -12.58 3.05 -16.07
C GLU A 150 -11.18 3.19 -16.69
N MET A 151 -10.66 2.09 -17.22
CA MET A 151 -9.34 2.11 -17.86
C MET A 151 -9.45 2.83 -19.20
N LYS A 152 -8.71 3.92 -19.33
CA LYS A 152 -8.56 4.61 -20.62
C LYS A 152 -7.53 3.86 -21.45
N ILE A 153 -7.99 3.29 -22.55
CA ILE A 153 -7.12 2.70 -23.58
C ILE A 153 -6.81 3.76 -24.63
N LEU A 154 -5.66 3.64 -25.30
CA LEU A 154 -5.31 4.48 -26.42
C LEU A 154 -6.18 4.09 -27.62
N PRO A 155 -7.06 4.97 -28.13
CA PRO A 155 -7.89 4.65 -29.28
C PRO A 155 -7.02 4.47 -30.55
N PRO A 156 -7.43 3.60 -31.50
CA PRO A 156 -6.66 3.36 -32.73
C PRO A 156 -6.38 4.63 -33.54
N GLU A 157 -7.32 5.57 -33.58
CA GLU A 157 -7.18 6.85 -34.28
C GLU A 157 -6.06 7.74 -33.71
N HIS A 158 -5.70 7.57 -32.44
CA HIS A 158 -4.61 8.35 -31.80
C HIS A 158 -3.25 7.63 -31.91
N MET A 159 -3.20 6.39 -32.37
CA MET A 159 -1.97 5.58 -32.42
C MET A 159 -0.88 6.27 -33.27
N LYS A 160 -1.25 6.79 -34.45
CA LYS A 160 -0.30 7.48 -35.32
C LYS A 160 0.28 8.73 -34.66
N ALA A 161 -0.56 9.53 -34.00
CA ALA A 161 -0.11 10.73 -33.30
C ALA A 161 0.83 10.38 -32.13
N TYR A 162 0.54 9.30 -31.41
CA TYR A 162 1.38 8.79 -30.34
C TYR A 162 2.78 8.38 -30.85
N LEU A 163 2.85 7.60 -31.92
CA LEU A 163 4.11 7.15 -32.51
C LEU A 163 4.93 8.32 -33.08
N ASN A 164 4.29 9.28 -33.76
CA ASN A 164 4.97 10.49 -34.25
C ASN A 164 5.56 11.32 -33.09
N ALA A 165 4.85 11.44 -31.98
CA ALA A 165 5.37 12.11 -30.79
C ALA A 165 6.55 11.36 -30.14
N ALA A 166 6.49 10.03 -30.13
CA ALA A 166 7.59 9.17 -29.66
C ALA A 166 8.84 9.33 -30.55
N GLU A 167 8.68 9.38 -31.86
CA GLU A 167 9.74 9.63 -32.83
C GLU A 167 10.36 11.02 -32.63
N ALA A 168 9.54 12.05 -32.53
CA ALA A 168 10.01 13.42 -32.26
C ALA A 168 10.77 13.57 -30.93
N SER A 169 10.50 12.71 -29.95
CA SER A 169 11.22 12.66 -28.67
C SER A 169 12.54 11.87 -28.73
N GLY A 170 12.83 11.17 -29.83
CA GLY A 170 13.99 10.26 -29.96
C GLY A 170 13.82 8.94 -29.20
N LEU A 171 12.61 8.58 -28.75
CA LEU A 171 12.35 7.41 -27.93
C LEU A 171 11.39 6.41 -28.60
N LEU A 172 11.27 6.46 -29.94
CA LEU A 172 10.36 5.60 -30.69
C LEU A 172 10.56 4.11 -30.39
N PRO A 173 11.78 3.53 -30.37
CA PRO A 173 11.98 2.11 -30.12
C PRO A 173 11.41 1.70 -28.76
N MET A 174 11.62 2.50 -27.72
CA MET A 174 11.13 2.24 -26.37
C MET A 174 9.60 2.25 -26.32
N PHE A 175 8.96 3.30 -26.83
CA PHE A 175 7.51 3.44 -26.80
C PHE A 175 6.79 2.45 -27.73
N TYR A 176 7.40 2.12 -28.88
CA TYR A 176 6.88 1.08 -29.75
C TYR A 176 6.95 -0.29 -29.07
N LEU A 177 8.09 -0.60 -28.43
CA LEU A 177 8.23 -1.84 -27.68
C LEU A 177 7.22 -1.96 -26.54
N GLU A 178 6.94 -0.87 -25.80
CA GLU A 178 5.92 -0.86 -24.74
C GLU A 178 4.53 -1.24 -25.31
N LEU A 179 4.15 -0.67 -26.45
CA LEU A 179 2.86 -0.93 -27.10
C LEU A 179 2.69 -2.39 -27.51
N VAL A 180 3.72 -2.97 -28.15
CA VAL A 180 3.60 -4.32 -28.72
C VAL A 180 3.86 -5.43 -27.71
N SER A 181 4.61 -5.16 -26.63
CA SER A 181 4.99 -6.15 -25.63
C SER A 181 4.08 -6.16 -24.41
N GLY A 182 3.43 -5.05 -24.10
CA GLY A 182 2.68 -4.87 -22.85
C GLY A 182 3.55 -4.98 -21.58
N LEU A 183 4.85 -4.71 -21.68
CA LEU A 183 5.75 -4.68 -20.55
C LEU A 183 5.36 -3.56 -19.59
N ARG A 184 5.53 -3.81 -18.29
CA ARG A 184 5.37 -2.73 -17.32
C ARG A 184 6.54 -1.75 -17.43
N LYS A 185 6.31 -0.46 -17.17
CA LYS A 185 7.35 0.57 -17.20
C LYS A 185 8.65 0.15 -16.50
N GLY A 186 8.56 -0.45 -15.30
CA GLY A 186 9.73 -0.91 -14.56
C GLY A 186 10.47 -2.07 -15.21
N GLU A 187 9.76 -2.94 -15.91
CA GLU A 187 10.32 -4.05 -16.70
C GLU A 187 11.01 -3.50 -17.94
N LEU A 188 10.32 -2.62 -18.68
CA LEU A 188 10.81 -2.00 -19.91
C LEU A 188 12.16 -1.29 -19.71
N VAL A 189 12.27 -0.41 -18.70
CA VAL A 189 13.52 0.34 -18.44
C VAL A 189 14.63 -0.51 -17.82
N ALA A 190 14.34 -1.74 -17.40
CA ALA A 190 15.31 -2.68 -16.87
C ALA A 190 15.87 -3.65 -17.94
N LEU A 191 15.36 -3.60 -19.17
CA LEU A 191 15.82 -4.46 -20.26
C LEU A 191 17.27 -4.19 -20.61
N ARG A 192 17.95 -5.25 -20.98
CA ARG A 192 19.31 -5.25 -21.53
C ARG A 192 19.30 -6.01 -22.84
N TRP A 193 20.32 -5.83 -23.65
CA TRP A 193 20.49 -6.55 -24.90
C TRP A 193 20.52 -8.07 -24.72
N ASP A 194 21.07 -8.55 -23.61
CA ASP A 194 21.08 -9.98 -23.25
C ASP A 194 19.68 -10.55 -22.96
N ASP A 195 18.69 -9.71 -22.74
CA ASP A 195 17.30 -10.14 -22.53
C ASP A 195 16.53 -10.32 -23.85
N LEU A 196 17.11 -9.90 -24.99
CA LEU A 196 16.53 -9.98 -26.33
C LEU A 196 17.11 -11.16 -27.11
N ASP A 197 16.26 -12.09 -27.51
CA ASP A 197 16.57 -13.09 -28.53
C ASP A 197 16.07 -12.61 -29.90
N ILE A 198 16.99 -12.15 -30.74
CA ILE A 198 16.72 -11.63 -32.08
C ILE A 198 16.14 -12.72 -32.98
N GLN A 199 16.67 -13.95 -32.89
CA GLN A 199 16.26 -15.05 -33.77
C GLN A 199 14.85 -15.54 -33.42
N GLN A 200 14.56 -15.69 -32.13
CA GLN A 200 13.26 -16.10 -31.62
C GLN A 200 12.27 -14.93 -31.52
N ARG A 201 12.75 -13.70 -31.65
CA ARG A 201 11.96 -12.45 -31.48
C ARG A 201 11.25 -12.45 -30.14
N THR A 202 11.99 -12.75 -29.07
CA THR A 202 11.44 -12.80 -27.73
C THR A 202 12.27 -11.94 -26.76
N ILE A 203 11.60 -11.42 -25.74
CA ILE A 203 12.19 -10.66 -24.64
C ILE A 203 11.94 -11.40 -23.33
N SER A 204 12.97 -11.57 -22.52
CA SER A 204 12.90 -12.12 -21.17
C SER A 204 12.58 -11.01 -20.17
N ALA A 205 11.34 -10.97 -19.66
CA ALA A 205 10.93 -10.05 -18.61
C ALA A 205 11.18 -10.70 -17.22
N SER A 206 12.40 -10.61 -16.72
CA SER A 206 12.85 -11.27 -15.47
C SER A 206 13.25 -10.29 -14.36
N LYS A 207 13.28 -8.98 -14.63
CA LYS A 207 13.73 -7.94 -13.72
C LYS A 207 12.97 -6.63 -13.94
N GLN A 208 13.02 -5.74 -12.95
CA GLN A 208 12.40 -4.42 -13.03
C GLN A 208 13.17 -3.39 -12.21
N TYR A 209 13.16 -2.13 -12.63
CA TYR A 209 13.58 -1.03 -11.78
C TYR A 209 12.43 -0.52 -10.93
N VAL A 210 12.71 -0.29 -9.65
CA VAL A 210 11.81 0.36 -8.69
C VAL A 210 12.47 1.66 -8.23
N ARG A 211 11.71 2.76 -8.25
CA ARG A 211 12.19 4.04 -7.74
C ARG A 211 11.91 4.14 -6.24
N ASN A 212 12.94 4.37 -5.45
CA ASN A 212 12.86 4.62 -4.01
C ASN A 212 12.43 6.08 -3.71
N PRO A 213 11.97 6.38 -2.49
CA PRO A 213 11.58 7.74 -2.08
C PRO A 213 12.70 8.78 -2.15
N ASP A 214 13.95 8.35 -2.01
CA ASP A 214 15.15 9.18 -2.17
C ASP A 214 15.53 9.47 -3.63
N GLY A 215 14.74 8.90 -4.57
CA GLY A 215 14.94 9.04 -6.01
C GLY A 215 15.87 7.99 -6.62
N SER A 216 16.54 7.18 -5.82
CA SER A 216 17.40 6.09 -6.29
C SER A 216 16.59 5.01 -7.02
N LEU A 217 17.24 4.33 -7.98
CA LEU A 217 16.65 3.22 -8.70
C LEU A 217 17.26 1.91 -8.18
N GLU A 218 16.40 0.99 -7.81
CA GLU A 218 16.77 -0.34 -7.35
C GLU A 218 16.33 -1.38 -8.36
N LEU A 219 17.26 -2.23 -8.81
CA LEU A 219 16.98 -3.37 -9.68
C LEU A 219 16.45 -4.51 -8.82
N THR A 220 15.23 -4.94 -9.06
CA THR A 220 14.55 -5.99 -8.29
C THR A 220 14.00 -7.07 -9.18
N GLN A 221 13.80 -8.26 -8.60
CA GLN A 221 13.04 -9.31 -9.26
C GLN A 221 11.52 -9.00 -9.25
N PRO A 222 10.76 -9.53 -10.21
CA PRO A 222 9.30 -9.39 -10.24
C PRO A 222 8.63 -9.91 -8.96
N LYS A 223 7.37 -9.46 -8.74
CA LYS A 223 6.61 -9.75 -7.51
C LYS A 223 6.32 -11.23 -7.30
N THR A 224 6.16 -11.99 -8.36
CA THR A 224 5.80 -13.42 -8.35
C THR A 224 6.62 -14.14 -9.41
N GLU A 225 6.85 -15.43 -9.23
CA GLU A 225 7.51 -16.28 -10.23
C GLU A 225 6.79 -16.24 -11.58
N ASN A 226 5.45 -16.20 -11.58
CA ASN A 226 4.62 -16.05 -12.79
C ASN A 226 4.80 -14.71 -13.51
N SER A 227 5.51 -13.75 -12.92
CA SER A 227 5.84 -12.47 -13.58
C SER A 227 7.11 -12.58 -14.43
N VAL A 228 7.94 -13.60 -14.23
CA VAL A 228 9.05 -13.94 -15.12
C VAL A 228 8.44 -14.62 -16.34
N ARG A 229 8.61 -14.01 -17.50
CA ARG A 229 7.97 -14.48 -18.74
C ARG A 229 8.79 -14.11 -19.97
N LEU A 230 8.65 -14.92 -21.00
CA LEU A 230 9.06 -14.56 -22.35
C LEU A 230 7.90 -13.84 -23.05
N VAL A 231 8.22 -12.76 -23.74
CA VAL A 231 7.26 -11.95 -24.49
C VAL A 231 7.69 -11.96 -25.95
N SER A 232 6.85 -12.48 -26.86
CA SER A 232 7.09 -12.41 -28.30
C SER A 232 6.85 -10.99 -28.80
N ILE A 233 7.72 -10.51 -29.67
CA ILE A 233 7.64 -9.19 -30.29
C ILE A 233 7.65 -9.31 -31.83
N PRO A 234 7.01 -8.38 -32.55
CA PRO A 234 7.03 -8.37 -34.00
C PRO A 234 8.40 -8.01 -34.55
N GLN A 235 8.68 -8.43 -35.81
CA GLN A 235 9.95 -8.14 -36.49
C GLN A 235 10.26 -6.63 -36.52
N THR A 236 9.25 -5.81 -36.76
CA THR A 236 9.39 -4.34 -36.75
C THR A 236 9.94 -3.77 -35.45
N ALA A 237 9.62 -4.39 -34.30
CA ALA A 237 10.20 -3.98 -33.03
C ALA A 237 11.69 -4.36 -32.94
N VAL A 238 12.04 -5.55 -33.41
CA VAL A 238 13.45 -6.00 -33.49
C VAL A 238 14.26 -5.06 -34.37
N ASP A 239 13.75 -4.72 -35.56
CA ASP A 239 14.42 -3.85 -36.52
C ASP A 239 14.68 -2.45 -35.93
N LEU A 240 13.68 -1.87 -35.24
CA LEU A 240 13.83 -0.59 -34.55
C LEU A 240 14.87 -0.64 -33.43
N LEU A 241 14.93 -1.72 -32.66
CA LEU A 241 15.91 -1.90 -31.61
C LEU A 241 17.33 -2.04 -32.17
N ILE A 242 17.52 -2.81 -33.26
CA ILE A 242 18.81 -2.95 -33.92
C ILE A 242 19.30 -1.61 -34.48
N GLN A 243 18.41 -0.85 -35.10
CA GLN A 243 18.73 0.50 -35.63
C GLN A 243 19.18 1.45 -34.53
N GLU A 244 18.59 1.38 -33.34
CA GLU A 244 19.00 2.21 -32.19
C GLU A 244 20.35 1.80 -31.60
N HIS A 245 20.72 0.53 -31.76
CA HIS A 245 21.99 0.00 -31.22
C HIS A 245 23.19 0.26 -32.13
N SER A 246 22.97 0.58 -33.39
CA SER A 246 24.01 0.80 -34.42
C SER A 246 24.61 2.19 -34.34
#